data_561fd8134098f58818ed7ecfa9148366
#
_entry.id   561fd8134098f58818ed7ecfa9148366
#
_cell.length_a   1.000
_cell.length_b   1.000
_cell.length_c   1.000
_cell.angle_alpha   90.00
_cell.angle_beta   90.00
_cell.angle_gamma   90.00
#
_symmetry.space_group_name_H-M   'P 1'
#
loop_
_entity.id
_entity.type
_entity.pdbx_description
1 polymer ?
#
loop_
_entity_poly.entity_id
_entity_poly.type
_entity_poly.pdbx_seq_one_letter_code
_entity_poly.pdbx_strand_id
1 'polypeptide(L)'
;IFRANIKSGTELGKKAKQYMDQGALVPDELTCDLVMDRIQQDDCKNGFVLDGFPRTIPQAEALDAALGKINEKMDYAIDVDVPDENIVNRMSGRRACLNCGATYHLISIPPKVEGICDRCGSEIVLREDDKPETVQKRLKVYHEQTQPLIDYYKNQGILKSVDGTQ
;
A
#
# COMPACT_ATOMS: atom_id res chain seq x y z
N ILE A 1 -5.79 -5.93 0.42
CA ILE A 1 -6.99 -6.22 -0.39
C ILE A 1 -6.65 -7.28 -1.44
N PHE A 2 -5.74 -7.05 -2.42
CA PHE A 2 -5.41 -8.00 -3.51
C PHE A 2 -5.12 -9.42 -3.02
N ARG A 3 -4.16 -9.58 -2.09
CA ARG A 3 -3.77 -10.90 -1.56
C ARG A 3 -4.93 -11.62 -0.88
N ALA A 4 -5.79 -10.91 -0.16
CA ALA A 4 -6.96 -11.48 0.47
C ALA A 4 -7.96 -11.98 -0.58
N ASN A 5 -8.28 -11.16 -1.59
CA ASN A 5 -9.18 -11.54 -2.68
C ASN A 5 -8.67 -12.73 -3.51
N ILE A 6 -7.35 -12.76 -3.80
CA ILE A 6 -6.72 -13.90 -4.49
C ILE A 6 -6.84 -15.17 -3.64
N LYS A 7 -6.54 -15.09 -2.35
CA LYS A 7 -6.61 -16.23 -1.43
C LYS A 7 -8.04 -16.75 -1.26
N SER A 8 -9.02 -15.84 -1.24
CA SER A 8 -10.45 -16.17 -1.13
C SER A 8 -11.07 -16.59 -2.47
N GLY A 9 -10.34 -16.48 -3.58
CA GLY A 9 -10.81 -16.91 -4.91
C GLY A 9 -11.97 -16.09 -5.48
N THR A 10 -12.12 -14.81 -5.05
CA THR A 10 -13.16 -13.92 -5.60
C THR A 10 -12.94 -13.67 -7.10
N GLU A 11 -14.00 -13.32 -7.84
CA GLU A 11 -13.90 -13.01 -9.27
C GLU A 11 -12.92 -11.84 -9.53
N LEU A 12 -12.97 -10.80 -8.72
CA LEU A 12 -12.02 -9.69 -8.79
C LEU A 12 -10.59 -10.12 -8.46
N GLY A 13 -10.43 -11.00 -7.46
CA GLY A 13 -9.14 -11.59 -7.10
C GLY A 13 -8.54 -12.45 -8.21
N LYS A 14 -9.34 -13.26 -8.89
CA LYS A 14 -8.92 -14.06 -10.06
C LYS A 14 -8.46 -13.17 -11.21
N LYS A 15 -9.20 -12.09 -11.52
CA LYS A 15 -8.82 -11.12 -12.54
C LYS A 15 -7.51 -10.41 -12.18
N ALA A 16 -7.37 -9.93 -10.94
CA ALA A 16 -6.14 -9.29 -10.48
C ALA A 16 -4.94 -10.25 -10.58
N LYS A 17 -5.12 -11.51 -10.21
CA LYS A 17 -4.07 -12.54 -10.31
C LYS A 17 -3.55 -12.73 -11.71
N GLN A 18 -4.43 -12.71 -12.73
CA GLN A 18 -4.00 -12.87 -14.14
C GLN A 18 -3.00 -11.81 -14.57
N TYR A 19 -3.20 -10.54 -14.16
CA TYR A 19 -2.24 -9.48 -14.44
C TYR A 19 -0.94 -9.65 -13.65
N MET A 20 -1.05 -10.02 -12.37
CA MET A 20 0.12 -10.22 -11.50
C MET A 20 0.99 -11.39 -11.96
N ASP A 21 0.39 -12.49 -12.39
CA ASP A 21 1.10 -13.68 -12.89
C ASP A 21 1.87 -13.39 -14.20
N GLN A 22 1.42 -12.39 -14.97
CA GLN A 22 2.08 -11.91 -16.18
C GLN A 22 3.12 -10.82 -15.91
N GLY A 23 3.29 -10.43 -14.64
CA GLY A 23 4.16 -9.31 -14.26
C GLY A 23 3.62 -7.94 -14.69
N ALA A 24 2.34 -7.87 -15.08
CA ALA A 24 1.68 -6.63 -15.47
C ALA A 24 1.11 -5.89 -14.27
N LEU A 25 0.94 -4.57 -14.42
CA LEU A 25 0.21 -3.76 -13.43
C LEU A 25 -1.28 -4.10 -13.52
N VAL A 26 -1.91 -4.25 -12.35
CA VAL A 26 -3.36 -4.37 -12.27
C VAL A 26 -3.98 -3.04 -12.71
N PRO A 27 -4.93 -3.02 -13.65
CA PRO A 27 -5.58 -1.78 -14.11
C PRO A 27 -6.21 -0.97 -12.96
N ASP A 28 -6.19 0.34 -13.09
CA ASP A 28 -6.76 1.25 -12.07
C ASP A 28 -8.24 0.95 -11.81
N GLU A 29 -9.02 0.67 -12.85
CA GLU A 29 -10.44 0.32 -12.74
C GLU A 29 -10.63 -0.92 -11.84
N LEU A 30 -9.89 -2.00 -12.09
CA LEU A 30 -9.98 -3.23 -11.29
C LEU A 30 -9.50 -3.00 -9.85
N THR A 31 -8.51 -2.13 -9.66
CA THR A 31 -8.04 -1.72 -8.33
C THR A 31 -9.14 -0.98 -7.58
N CYS A 32 -9.81 -0.04 -8.24
CA CYS A 32 -10.94 0.70 -7.67
C CYS A 32 -12.12 -0.23 -7.32
N ASP A 33 -12.47 -1.16 -8.22
CA ASP A 33 -13.54 -2.14 -7.96
C ASP A 33 -13.26 -2.97 -6.72
N LEU A 34 -12.01 -3.43 -6.55
CA LEU A 34 -11.59 -4.19 -5.36
C LEU A 34 -11.67 -3.37 -4.06
N VAL A 35 -11.34 -2.08 -4.13
CA VAL A 35 -11.47 -1.18 -2.99
C VAL A 35 -12.95 -0.94 -2.69
N MET A 36 -13.76 -0.66 -3.70
CA MET A 36 -15.19 -0.43 -3.52
C MET A 36 -15.93 -1.63 -2.96
N ASP A 37 -15.64 -2.84 -3.45
CA ASP A 37 -16.17 -4.09 -2.87
C ASP A 37 -15.79 -4.21 -1.37
N ARG A 38 -14.56 -3.84 -1.02
CA ARG A 38 -14.07 -3.93 0.36
C ARG A 38 -14.72 -2.92 1.31
N ILE A 39 -14.87 -1.66 0.91
CA ILE A 39 -15.42 -0.63 1.80
C ILE A 39 -16.94 -0.74 2.01
N GLN A 40 -17.63 -1.53 1.20
CA GLN A 40 -19.06 -1.82 1.38
C GLN A 40 -19.33 -2.94 2.38
N GLN A 41 -18.30 -3.61 2.91
CA GLN A 41 -18.47 -4.66 3.90
C GLN A 41 -18.89 -4.10 5.26
N ASP A 42 -19.56 -4.93 6.07
CA ASP A 42 -20.18 -4.51 7.35
C ASP A 42 -19.20 -3.90 8.35
N ASP A 43 -17.96 -4.35 8.35
CA ASP A 43 -16.91 -3.83 9.23
C ASP A 43 -16.41 -2.42 8.83
N CYS A 44 -16.76 -1.96 7.64
CA CYS A 44 -16.44 -0.61 7.16
C CYS A 44 -17.56 0.43 7.38
N LYS A 45 -18.73 0.02 7.89
CA LYS A 45 -19.88 0.91 8.09
C LYS A 45 -19.62 2.07 9.07
N ASN A 46 -18.71 1.88 10.02
CA ASN A 46 -18.35 2.90 11.01
C ASN A 46 -17.10 3.72 10.59
N GLY A 47 -16.63 3.53 9.39
CA GLY A 47 -15.45 4.18 8.84
C GLY A 47 -14.37 3.20 8.41
N PHE A 48 -13.40 3.69 7.64
CA PHE A 48 -12.28 2.90 7.13
C PHE A 48 -11.05 3.77 6.92
N VAL A 49 -9.91 3.12 6.86
CA VAL A 49 -8.64 3.72 6.47
C VAL A 49 -8.10 2.97 5.25
N LEU A 50 -7.76 3.70 4.20
CA LEU A 50 -7.09 3.16 3.02
C LEU A 50 -5.58 3.40 3.15
N ASP A 51 -4.81 2.34 3.15
CA ASP A 51 -3.34 2.39 3.16
C ASP A 51 -2.79 1.93 1.82
N GLY A 52 -2.00 2.80 1.17
CA GLY A 52 -1.41 2.53 -0.13
C GLY A 52 -2.38 2.62 -1.31
N PHE A 53 -3.50 3.29 -1.15
CA PHE A 53 -4.48 3.62 -2.18
C PHE A 53 -5.22 4.92 -1.80
N PRO A 54 -5.50 5.84 -2.76
CA PRO A 54 -5.08 5.81 -4.16
C PRO A 54 -3.57 6.07 -4.32
N ARG A 55 -3.02 5.72 -5.49
CA ARG A 55 -1.63 6.00 -5.87
C ARG A 55 -1.49 6.83 -7.14
N THR A 56 -2.59 7.10 -7.81
CA THR A 56 -2.66 7.91 -9.04
C THR A 56 -3.86 8.83 -8.99
N ILE A 57 -3.81 9.93 -9.76
CA ILE A 57 -4.96 10.85 -9.90
C ILE A 57 -6.20 10.11 -10.42
N PRO A 58 -6.14 9.28 -11.48
CA PRO A 58 -7.30 8.52 -11.93
C PRO A 58 -7.93 7.63 -10.85
N GLN A 59 -7.11 7.02 -9.99
CA GLN A 59 -7.62 6.24 -8.85
C GLN A 59 -8.33 7.13 -7.83
N ALA A 60 -7.80 8.32 -7.53
CA ALA A 60 -8.42 9.26 -6.60
C ALA A 60 -9.77 9.77 -7.13
N GLU A 61 -9.83 10.15 -8.40
CA GLU A 61 -11.07 10.58 -9.06
C GLU A 61 -12.12 9.46 -9.08
N ALA A 62 -11.72 8.23 -9.39
CA ALA A 62 -12.60 7.07 -9.36
C ALA A 62 -13.13 6.78 -7.94
N LEU A 63 -12.28 6.91 -6.91
CA LEU A 63 -12.68 6.77 -5.51
C LEU A 63 -13.70 7.83 -5.13
N ASP A 64 -13.44 9.11 -5.43
CA ASP A 64 -14.33 10.22 -5.11
C ASP A 64 -15.70 10.04 -5.80
N ALA A 65 -15.70 9.66 -7.08
CA ALA A 65 -16.92 9.40 -7.83
C ALA A 65 -17.73 8.22 -7.25
N ALA A 66 -17.04 7.18 -6.82
CA ALA A 66 -17.67 5.98 -6.25
C ALA A 66 -18.25 6.26 -4.86
N LEU A 67 -17.52 6.97 -4.00
CA LEU A 67 -18.02 7.41 -2.70
C LEU A 67 -19.22 8.36 -2.84
N GLY A 68 -19.18 9.28 -3.79
CA GLY A 68 -20.30 10.18 -4.09
C GLY A 68 -21.60 9.45 -4.45
N LYS A 69 -21.52 8.29 -5.12
CA LYS A 69 -22.71 7.45 -5.42
C LYS A 69 -23.40 6.88 -4.18
N ILE A 70 -22.70 6.73 -3.08
CA ILE A 70 -23.22 6.24 -1.80
C ILE A 70 -23.38 7.35 -0.76
N ASN A 71 -23.31 8.62 -1.20
CA ASN A 71 -23.34 9.82 -0.36
C ASN A 71 -22.26 9.87 0.73
N GLU A 72 -21.11 9.29 0.46
CA GLU A 72 -19.93 9.32 1.31
C GLU A 72 -18.82 10.17 0.69
N LYS A 73 -17.84 10.56 1.50
CA LYS A 73 -16.64 11.27 1.08
C LYS A 73 -15.45 10.91 1.96
N MET A 74 -14.26 11.20 1.47
CA MET A 74 -13.05 11.13 2.30
C MET A 74 -13.03 12.31 3.28
N ASP A 75 -12.83 12.03 4.57
CA ASP A 75 -12.69 13.06 5.60
C ASP A 75 -11.30 13.68 5.58
N TYR A 76 -10.27 12.84 5.46
CA TYR A 76 -8.87 13.24 5.46
C TYR A 76 -8.04 12.40 4.51
N ALA A 77 -7.05 13.03 3.90
CA ALA A 77 -5.90 12.38 3.27
C ALA A 77 -4.66 12.69 4.12
N ILE A 78 -3.96 11.65 4.56
CA ILE A 78 -2.77 11.80 5.39
C ILE A 78 -1.55 11.53 4.55
N ASP A 79 -0.72 12.55 4.40
CA ASP A 79 0.60 12.46 3.79
C ASP A 79 1.65 12.25 4.88
N VAL A 80 2.34 11.10 4.82
CA VAL A 80 3.45 10.79 5.72
C VAL A 80 4.74 11.17 5.00
N ASP A 81 5.21 12.39 5.24
CA ASP A 81 6.37 12.93 4.55
C ASP A 81 7.67 12.32 5.10
N VAL A 82 8.42 11.68 4.20
CA VAL A 82 9.71 11.03 4.50
C VAL A 82 10.67 11.27 3.34
N PRO A 83 11.88 11.82 3.59
CA PRO A 83 12.90 11.97 2.57
C PRO A 83 13.27 10.62 1.92
N ASP A 84 13.52 10.63 0.61
CA ASP A 84 13.85 9.43 -0.18
C ASP A 84 15.00 8.63 0.41
N GLU A 85 16.04 9.32 0.91
CA GLU A 85 17.18 8.68 1.56
C GLU A 85 16.76 7.83 2.76
N ASN A 86 15.86 8.35 3.59
CA ASN A 86 15.34 7.63 4.75
C ASN A 86 14.51 6.42 4.31
N ILE A 87 13.76 6.54 3.21
CA ILE A 87 13.00 5.42 2.64
C ILE A 87 13.94 4.34 2.15
N VAL A 88 14.97 4.69 1.39
CA VAL A 88 15.97 3.72 0.89
C VAL A 88 16.63 2.99 2.07
N ASN A 89 17.06 3.72 3.10
CA ASN A 89 17.68 3.15 4.29
C ASN A 89 16.74 2.19 5.04
N ARG A 90 15.47 2.59 5.22
CA ARG A 90 14.46 1.74 5.87
C ARG A 90 14.19 0.46 5.06
N MET A 91 14.05 0.57 3.74
CA MET A 91 13.76 -0.59 2.89
C MET A 91 14.92 -1.58 2.85
N SER A 92 16.17 -1.10 2.75
CA SER A 92 17.36 -1.95 2.74
C SER A 92 17.55 -2.75 4.04
N GLY A 93 17.14 -2.18 5.17
CA GLY A 93 17.18 -2.85 6.48
C GLY A 93 15.98 -3.74 6.78
N ARG A 94 14.88 -3.64 6.02
CA ARG A 94 13.67 -4.41 6.26
C ARG A 94 13.86 -5.89 5.96
N ARG A 95 13.30 -6.74 6.83
CA ARG A 95 13.20 -8.19 6.62
C ARG A 95 11.76 -8.63 6.86
N ALA A 96 11.35 -9.65 6.15
CA ALA A 96 10.00 -10.20 6.27
C ALA A 96 10.03 -11.72 6.39
N CYS A 97 9.19 -12.24 7.26
CA CYS A 97 8.90 -13.66 7.31
C CYS A 97 7.79 -13.99 6.31
N LEU A 98 8.11 -14.75 5.28
CA LEU A 98 7.13 -15.12 4.24
C LEU A 98 6.07 -16.10 4.75
N ASN A 99 6.36 -16.81 5.86
CA ASN A 99 5.43 -17.78 6.45
C ASN A 99 4.31 -17.11 7.25
N CYS A 100 4.66 -16.22 8.21
CA CYS A 100 3.68 -15.62 9.12
C CYS A 100 3.42 -14.13 8.88
N GLY A 101 4.14 -13.50 7.95
CA GLY A 101 4.00 -12.08 7.61
C GLY A 101 4.63 -11.11 8.62
N ALA A 102 5.35 -11.60 9.65
CA ALA A 102 6.06 -10.74 10.59
C ALA A 102 7.13 -9.90 9.88
N THR A 103 7.29 -8.66 10.31
CA THR A 103 8.26 -7.72 9.73
C THR A 103 9.29 -7.33 10.77
N TYR A 104 10.54 -7.24 10.35
CA TYR A 104 11.70 -6.87 11.15
C TYR A 104 12.51 -5.79 10.44
N HIS A 105 13.40 -5.16 11.18
CA HIS A 105 14.40 -4.27 10.62
C HIS A 105 15.75 -4.56 11.31
N LEU A 106 16.80 -4.69 10.53
CA LEU A 106 18.12 -5.12 11.04
C LEU A 106 18.66 -4.27 12.18
N ILE A 107 18.29 -2.97 12.23
CA ILE A 107 18.78 -2.02 13.24
C ILE A 107 17.68 -1.69 14.25
N SER A 108 16.49 -1.23 13.79
CA SER A 108 15.46 -0.66 14.67
C SER A 108 14.58 -1.72 15.35
N ILE A 109 14.35 -2.87 14.71
CA ILE A 109 13.53 -3.97 15.22
C ILE A 109 14.21 -5.30 14.84
N PRO A 110 15.40 -5.60 15.35
CA PRO A 110 16.10 -6.84 15.01
C PRO A 110 15.37 -8.07 15.59
N PRO A 111 15.44 -9.22 14.92
CA PRO A 111 14.97 -10.47 15.51
C PRO A 111 15.89 -10.87 16.67
N LYS A 112 15.38 -11.68 17.60
CA LYS A 112 16.17 -12.21 18.74
C LYS A 112 17.32 -13.09 18.29
N VAL A 113 17.10 -13.85 17.23
CA VAL A 113 18.11 -14.67 16.56
C VAL A 113 18.22 -14.20 15.13
N GLU A 114 19.44 -13.86 14.71
CA GLU A 114 19.69 -13.34 13.36
C GLU A 114 19.14 -14.29 12.29
N GLY A 115 18.40 -13.73 11.34
CA GLY A 115 17.80 -14.48 10.24
C GLY A 115 16.56 -15.30 10.57
N ILE A 116 16.14 -15.37 11.85
CA ILE A 116 15.03 -16.22 12.30
C ILE A 116 13.85 -15.38 12.80
N CYS A 117 12.66 -15.74 12.38
CA CYS A 117 11.43 -15.11 12.82
C CYS A 117 11.07 -15.47 14.26
N ASP A 118 10.94 -14.49 15.14
CA ASP A 118 10.57 -14.68 16.55
C ASP A 118 9.17 -15.27 16.76
N ARG A 119 8.29 -15.12 15.73
CA ARG A 119 6.89 -15.58 15.82
C ARG A 119 6.69 -17.04 15.44
N CYS A 120 7.41 -17.51 14.45
CA CYS A 120 7.17 -18.85 13.90
C CYS A 120 8.43 -19.67 13.63
N GLY A 121 9.62 -19.14 13.93
CA GLY A 121 10.88 -19.86 13.76
C GLY A 121 11.35 -20.02 12.31
N SER A 122 10.61 -19.49 11.32
CA SER A 122 11.01 -19.55 9.91
C SER A 122 12.06 -18.49 9.58
N GLU A 123 12.77 -18.67 8.47
CA GLU A 123 13.71 -17.68 7.96
C GLU A 123 13.04 -16.35 7.63
N ILE A 124 13.72 -15.25 7.89
CA ILE A 124 13.36 -13.91 7.45
C ILE A 124 14.25 -13.46 6.31
N VAL A 125 13.66 -12.86 5.28
CA VAL A 125 14.36 -12.51 4.05
C VAL A 125 14.17 -11.06 3.66
N LEU A 126 15.10 -10.53 2.86
CA LEU A 126 14.88 -9.29 2.11
C LEU A 126 13.86 -9.59 1.01
N ARG A 127 12.78 -8.81 0.95
CA ARG A 127 11.78 -8.96 -0.12
C ARG A 127 12.34 -8.47 -1.46
N GLU A 128 11.87 -9.06 -2.56
CA GLU A 128 12.27 -8.63 -3.91
C GLU A 128 11.96 -7.15 -4.18
N ASP A 129 10.84 -6.66 -3.64
CA ASP A 129 10.41 -5.27 -3.77
C ASP A 129 11.17 -4.29 -2.83
N ASP A 130 12.08 -4.79 -1.99
CA ASP A 130 12.93 -3.99 -1.11
C ASP A 130 14.40 -3.94 -1.58
N LYS A 131 14.70 -4.57 -2.70
CA LYS A 131 16.03 -4.45 -3.33
C LYS A 131 16.28 -3.01 -3.76
N PRO A 132 17.52 -2.48 -3.62
CA PRO A 132 17.82 -1.07 -3.89
C PRO A 132 17.34 -0.58 -5.24
N GLU A 133 17.54 -1.38 -6.30
CA GLU A 133 17.12 -1.02 -7.66
C GLU A 133 15.59 -0.92 -7.77
N THR A 134 14.89 -1.81 -7.09
CA THR A 134 13.42 -1.83 -7.07
C THR A 134 12.88 -0.65 -6.27
N VAL A 135 13.50 -0.33 -5.13
CA VAL A 135 13.14 0.83 -4.31
C VAL A 135 13.31 2.13 -5.10
N GLN A 136 14.43 2.31 -5.82
CA GLN A 136 14.64 3.49 -6.66
C GLN A 136 13.57 3.62 -7.76
N LYS A 137 13.22 2.52 -8.44
CA LYS A 137 12.14 2.53 -9.43
C LYS A 137 10.80 2.92 -8.81
N ARG A 138 10.50 2.41 -7.61
CA ARG A 138 9.28 2.74 -6.87
C ARG A 138 9.23 4.19 -6.46
N LEU A 139 10.33 4.78 -6.00
CA LEU A 139 10.44 6.20 -5.69
C LEU A 139 10.20 7.07 -6.93
N LYS A 140 10.78 6.70 -8.07
CA LYS A 140 10.51 7.40 -9.33
C LYS A 140 9.04 7.39 -9.68
N VAL A 141 8.39 6.23 -9.63
CA VAL A 141 6.93 6.10 -9.89
C VAL A 141 6.12 6.90 -8.86
N TYR A 142 6.54 6.91 -7.60
CA TYR A 142 5.90 7.73 -6.57
C TYR A 142 5.93 9.21 -6.93
N HIS A 143 7.09 9.75 -7.28
CA HIS A 143 7.21 11.17 -7.64
C HIS A 143 6.41 11.55 -8.88
N GLU A 144 6.37 10.64 -9.87
CA GLU A 144 5.66 10.89 -11.13
C GLU A 144 4.13 10.76 -10.99
N GLN A 145 3.64 9.79 -10.22
CA GLN A 145 2.23 9.41 -10.22
C GLN A 145 1.51 9.65 -8.88
N THR A 146 2.19 9.51 -7.76
CA THR A 146 1.57 9.55 -6.42
C THR A 146 1.75 10.90 -5.75
N GLN A 147 2.90 11.51 -5.86
CA GLN A 147 3.17 12.84 -5.29
C GLN A 147 2.17 13.91 -5.77
N PRO A 148 1.68 13.93 -7.02
CA PRO A 148 0.62 14.85 -7.44
C PRO A 148 -0.67 14.77 -6.64
N LEU A 149 -0.93 13.66 -5.93
CA LEU A 149 -2.08 13.53 -5.02
C LEU A 149 -2.02 14.49 -3.84
N ILE A 150 -0.85 14.94 -3.46
CA ILE A 150 -0.67 15.97 -2.40
C ILE A 150 -1.43 17.23 -2.78
N ASP A 151 -1.21 17.75 -3.99
CA ASP A 151 -1.93 18.93 -4.49
C ASP A 151 -3.41 18.64 -4.72
N TYR A 152 -3.75 17.47 -5.21
CA TYR A 152 -5.13 17.03 -5.40
C TYR A 152 -5.95 17.12 -4.11
N TYR A 153 -5.47 16.54 -3.03
CA TYR A 153 -6.15 16.55 -1.73
C TYR A 153 -5.98 17.87 -0.96
N LYS A 154 -4.89 18.61 -1.20
CA LYS A 154 -4.72 19.96 -0.68
C LYS A 154 -5.78 20.92 -1.26
N ASN A 155 -6.06 20.83 -2.56
CA ASN A 155 -7.09 21.62 -3.22
C ASN A 155 -8.49 21.29 -2.70
N GLN A 156 -8.73 20.07 -2.26
CA GLN A 156 -9.98 19.67 -1.59
C GLN A 156 -10.06 20.10 -0.11
N GLY A 157 -8.97 20.61 0.47
CA GLY A 157 -8.91 21.03 1.87
C GLY A 157 -8.86 19.92 2.90
N ILE A 158 -8.63 18.67 2.49
CA ILE A 158 -8.63 17.49 3.37
C ILE A 158 -7.23 16.92 3.65
N LEU A 159 -6.18 17.46 3.04
CA LEU A 159 -4.81 16.99 3.25
C LEU A 159 -4.31 17.34 4.65
N LYS A 160 -3.67 16.36 5.30
CA LYS A 160 -2.89 16.52 6.53
C LYS A 160 -1.52 15.88 6.32
N SER A 161 -0.46 16.67 6.45
CA SER A 161 0.92 16.16 6.36
C SER A 161 1.49 15.94 7.75
N VAL A 162 2.19 14.85 7.94
CA VAL A 162 2.87 14.47 9.17
C VAL A 162 4.31 14.08 8.86
N ASP A 163 5.23 14.43 9.77
CA ASP A 163 6.62 14.02 9.67
C ASP A 163 6.76 12.53 9.99
N GLY A 164 7.17 11.76 9.00
CA GLY A 164 7.39 10.32 9.10
C GLY A 164 8.85 9.93 9.39
N THR A 165 9.70 10.86 9.75
CA THR A 165 11.13 10.57 10.03
C THR A 165 11.38 10.06 11.44
N GLN A 166 10.42 10.15 12.33
CA GLN A 166 10.52 9.76 13.75
C GLN A 166 10.31 8.26 13.95
#